data_640bf6934dcb1e7e3ce77e5c8cd15a88
#
_entry.id   640bf6934dcb1e7e3ce77e5c8cd15a88
#
_cell.length_a   1.000
_cell.length_b   1.000
_cell.length_c   1.000
_cell.angle_alpha   90.00
_cell.angle_beta   90.00
_cell.angle_gamma   90.00
#
_symmetry.space_group_name_H-M   'P 1'
#
loop_
_entity.id
_entity.type
_entity.pdbx_description
1 polymer ?
#
loop_
_entity_poly.entity_id
_entity_poly.type
_entity_poly.pdbx_seq_one_letter_code
_entity_poly.pdbx_strand_id
1 'polypeptide(L)'
;MLSGLPSSAASRGPEQTVAEPADLLQQFLKGNSRQRQRLWKAMPAKTPALSEAIWELLESQSRQADDWAIGSLLRLLAEDPDQLAKLDANYPEGWLVAPGVGAERCADLQRCLLLGELEEADRLTTAQLRALAGPAAEERGYVYFSEVPAMPIAELSHLDALWWFYSGGRYG
;
A
#
# COMPACT_ATOMS: atom_id res chain seq x y z
N MET A 1 -60.80 -40.16 -12.28
CA MET A 1 -59.47 -40.73 -12.11
C MET A 1 -58.49 -39.69 -12.58
N LEU A 2 -58.06 -38.81 -11.71
CA LEU A 2 -56.86 -38.92 -10.89
C LEU A 2 -55.56 -38.94 -11.69
N SER A 3 -54.85 -37.90 -11.63
CA SER A 3 -53.45 -38.00 -11.26
C SER A 3 -52.89 -36.61 -11.10
N GLY A 4 -52.56 -36.26 -9.87
CA GLY A 4 -51.84 -35.06 -9.52
C GLY A 4 -50.39 -35.20 -9.90
N LEU A 5 -49.83 -34.10 -10.36
CA LEU A 5 -48.38 -33.94 -10.52
C LEU A 5 -47.83 -33.20 -9.28
N PRO A 6 -46.73 -33.66 -8.70
CA PRO A 6 -46.07 -32.92 -7.66
C PRO A 6 -45.24 -31.78 -8.26
N SER A 7 -45.44 -30.60 -7.71
CA SER A 7 -44.66 -29.41 -7.94
C SER A 7 -43.21 -29.66 -7.57
N SER A 8 -42.30 -29.56 -8.56
CA SER A 8 -40.88 -29.54 -8.34
C SER A 8 -40.46 -28.22 -7.68
N ALA A 9 -40.20 -28.29 -6.39
CA ALA A 9 -39.57 -27.21 -5.67
C ALA A 9 -38.10 -27.10 -6.18
N ALA A 10 -37.84 -26.10 -6.98
CA ALA A 10 -36.49 -25.71 -7.36
C ALA A 10 -35.77 -25.28 -6.08
N SER A 11 -34.85 -26.12 -5.65
CA SER A 11 -33.85 -25.83 -4.63
C SER A 11 -33.01 -24.64 -5.12
N ARG A 12 -33.28 -23.44 -4.59
CA ARG A 12 -32.33 -22.33 -4.68
C ARG A 12 -31.11 -22.71 -3.89
N GLY A 13 -30.00 -22.92 -4.59
CA GLY A 13 -28.69 -23.05 -3.97
C GLY A 13 -28.38 -21.79 -3.13
N PRO A 14 -27.47 -21.89 -2.14
CA PRO A 14 -27.15 -20.75 -1.29
C PRO A 14 -26.63 -19.60 -2.19
N GLU A 15 -27.37 -18.50 -2.23
CA GLU A 15 -26.84 -17.24 -2.72
C GLU A 15 -25.57 -16.94 -1.92
N GLN A 16 -24.45 -17.02 -2.58
CA GLN A 16 -23.20 -16.48 -2.03
C GLN A 16 -23.43 -14.99 -1.86
N THR A 17 -23.75 -14.57 -0.65
CA THR A 17 -23.74 -13.17 -0.25
C THR A 17 -22.32 -12.66 -0.50
N VAL A 18 -22.13 -11.93 -1.58
CA VAL A 18 -20.91 -11.18 -1.82
C VAL A 18 -20.81 -10.19 -0.68
N ALA A 19 -19.79 -10.33 0.16
CA ALA A 19 -19.58 -9.42 1.27
C ALA A 19 -19.50 -7.99 0.74
N GLU A 20 -20.17 -7.07 1.40
CA GLU A 20 -20.11 -5.65 1.04
C GLU A 20 -18.65 -5.18 1.05
N PRO A 21 -18.22 -4.34 0.09
CA PRO A 21 -16.82 -3.87 0.01
C PRO A 21 -16.29 -3.28 1.32
N ALA A 22 -17.11 -2.54 2.03
CA ALA A 22 -16.76 -1.96 3.33
C ALA A 22 -16.48 -3.03 4.40
N ASP A 23 -17.28 -4.09 4.46
CA ASP A 23 -17.08 -5.21 5.40
C ASP A 23 -15.78 -5.96 5.10
N LEU A 24 -15.50 -6.18 3.81
CA LEU A 24 -14.27 -6.82 3.36
C LEU A 24 -13.02 -6.01 3.77
N LEU A 25 -13.06 -4.69 3.58
CA LEU A 25 -11.99 -3.78 3.99
C LEU A 25 -11.80 -3.79 5.51
N GLN A 26 -12.87 -3.75 6.29
CA GLN A 26 -12.82 -3.83 7.74
C GLN A 26 -12.19 -5.16 8.22
N GLN A 27 -12.55 -6.28 7.60
CA GLN A 27 -11.95 -7.58 7.90
C GLN A 27 -10.46 -7.61 7.52
N PHE A 28 -10.09 -7.00 6.40
CA PHE A 28 -8.71 -6.89 5.96
C PHE A 28 -7.87 -6.09 6.95
N LEU A 29 -8.34 -4.93 7.39
CA LEU A 29 -7.64 -4.08 8.34
C LEU A 29 -7.48 -4.74 9.73
N LYS A 30 -8.52 -5.40 10.23
CA LYS A 30 -8.51 -6.05 11.55
C LYS A 30 -7.79 -7.41 11.55
N GLY A 31 -7.55 -7.98 10.39
CA GLY A 31 -6.98 -9.30 10.23
C GLY A 31 -5.50 -9.37 10.62
N ASN A 32 -5.06 -10.53 11.12
CA ASN A 32 -3.63 -10.83 11.23
C ASN A 32 -3.02 -11.07 9.82
N SER A 33 -1.69 -11.11 9.72
CA SER A 33 -0.97 -11.23 8.43
C SER A 33 -1.47 -12.40 7.56
N ARG A 34 -1.77 -13.56 8.15
CA ARG A 34 -2.27 -14.74 7.42
C ARG A 34 -3.70 -14.52 6.92
N GLN A 35 -4.56 -13.87 7.72
CA GLN A 35 -5.92 -13.52 7.33
C GLN A 35 -5.91 -12.47 6.21
N ARG A 36 -5.08 -11.44 6.34
CA ARG A 36 -4.89 -10.41 5.31
C ARG A 36 -4.44 -11.00 3.99
N GLN A 37 -3.47 -11.90 3.99
CA GLN A 37 -3.02 -12.58 2.76
C GLN A 37 -4.12 -13.40 2.10
N ARG A 38 -4.99 -14.06 2.88
CA ARG A 38 -6.13 -14.81 2.36
C ARG A 38 -7.18 -13.87 1.76
N LEU A 39 -7.54 -12.82 2.47
CA LEU A 39 -8.52 -11.82 2.02
C LEU A 39 -8.00 -11.09 0.77
N TRP A 40 -6.71 -10.75 0.73
CA TRP A 40 -6.08 -10.14 -0.45
C TRP A 40 -6.24 -10.98 -1.71
N LYS A 41 -6.01 -12.28 -1.62
CA LYS A 41 -6.21 -13.21 -2.75
C LYS A 41 -7.67 -13.35 -3.18
N ALA A 42 -8.60 -13.20 -2.24
CA ALA A 42 -10.04 -13.27 -2.47
C ALA A 42 -10.67 -11.89 -2.77
N MET A 43 -9.87 -10.81 -2.67
CA MET A 43 -10.36 -9.46 -2.93
C MET A 43 -10.85 -9.38 -4.37
N PRO A 44 -12.11 -9.03 -4.60
CA PRO A 44 -12.66 -9.02 -5.94
C PRO A 44 -11.85 -8.08 -6.83
N ALA A 45 -11.67 -8.49 -8.08
CA ALA A 45 -11.09 -7.63 -9.08
C ALA A 45 -11.80 -6.26 -9.00
N LYS A 46 -11.01 -5.23 -9.00
CA LYS A 46 -11.35 -3.80 -8.89
C LYS A 46 -12.76 -3.46 -9.38
N THR A 47 -13.68 -3.35 -8.45
CA THR A 47 -14.99 -2.79 -8.73
C THR A 47 -14.97 -1.32 -8.36
N PRO A 48 -15.73 -0.45 -9.06
CA PRO A 48 -15.87 0.96 -8.67
C PRO A 48 -16.27 1.11 -7.19
N ALA A 49 -17.15 0.24 -6.69
CA ALA A 49 -17.59 0.23 -5.30
C ALA A 49 -16.45 -0.07 -4.31
N LEU A 50 -15.48 -0.93 -4.66
CA LEU A 50 -14.31 -1.19 -3.81
C LEU A 50 -13.39 0.03 -3.79
N SER A 51 -13.15 0.67 -4.94
CA SER A 51 -12.34 1.88 -5.01
C SER A 51 -12.95 3.01 -4.19
N GLU A 52 -14.26 3.22 -4.27
CA GLU A 52 -14.98 4.22 -3.47
C GLU A 52 -14.85 3.93 -1.97
N ALA A 53 -15.08 2.69 -1.54
CA ALA A 53 -14.93 2.30 -0.14
C ALA A 53 -13.48 2.45 0.37
N ILE A 54 -12.46 2.24 -0.48
CA ILE A 54 -11.07 2.51 -0.10
C ILE A 54 -10.86 4.02 0.08
N TRP A 55 -11.37 4.88 -0.79
CA TRP A 55 -11.25 6.33 -0.64
C TRP A 55 -11.90 6.83 0.65
N GLU A 56 -13.11 6.40 0.97
CA GLU A 56 -13.78 6.73 2.24
C GLU A 56 -12.95 6.29 3.45
N LEU A 57 -12.34 5.09 3.35
CA LEU A 57 -11.44 4.60 4.40
C LEU A 57 -10.22 5.52 4.55
N LEU A 58 -9.56 5.91 3.46
CA LEU A 58 -8.35 6.75 3.49
C LEU A 58 -8.60 8.11 4.13
N GLU A 59 -9.77 8.70 3.97
CA GLU A 59 -10.14 9.98 4.61
C GLU A 59 -10.09 9.91 6.15
N SER A 60 -10.30 8.73 6.72
CA SER A 60 -10.29 8.50 8.17
C SER A 60 -8.94 8.07 8.73
N GLN A 61 -7.96 7.79 7.87
CA GLN A 61 -6.65 7.25 8.29
C GLN A 61 -5.61 8.35 8.55
N SER A 62 -4.73 8.08 9.51
CA SER A 62 -3.51 8.89 9.67
C SER A 62 -2.53 8.56 8.53
N ARG A 63 -1.80 9.59 8.06
CA ARG A 63 -0.78 9.44 7.02
C ARG A 63 0.56 9.01 7.62
N GLN A 64 0.54 7.93 8.40
CA GLN A 64 1.70 7.33 9.06
C GLN A 64 1.86 5.87 8.63
N ALA A 65 3.04 5.31 8.84
CA ALA A 65 3.34 3.92 8.48
C ALA A 65 2.89 2.91 9.54
N ASP A 66 1.71 3.13 10.14
CA ASP A 66 1.23 2.31 11.25
C ASP A 66 0.73 0.94 10.80
N ASP A 67 0.31 0.83 9.54
CA ASP A 67 -0.23 -0.42 9.02
C ASP A 67 0.03 -0.55 7.50
N TRP A 68 0.81 -1.56 7.13
CA TRP A 68 1.08 -1.90 5.73
C TRP A 68 -0.17 -2.28 4.91
N ALA A 69 -1.29 -2.60 5.57
CA ALA A 69 -2.54 -2.87 4.87
C ALA A 69 -3.00 -1.66 4.05
N ILE A 70 -2.83 -0.44 4.58
CA ILE A 70 -3.13 0.79 3.85
C ILE A 70 -2.24 0.92 2.60
N GLY A 71 -0.94 0.66 2.72
CA GLY A 71 -0.02 0.65 1.57
C GLY A 71 -0.44 -0.34 0.48
N SER A 72 -0.95 -1.51 0.87
CA SER A 72 -1.51 -2.49 -0.06
C SER A 72 -2.76 -1.97 -0.78
N LEU A 73 -3.67 -1.29 -0.07
CA LEU A 73 -4.88 -0.71 -0.67
C LEU A 73 -4.55 0.45 -1.61
N LEU A 74 -3.56 1.29 -1.28
CA LEU A 74 -3.07 2.34 -2.18
C LEU A 74 -2.51 1.73 -3.47
N ARG A 75 -1.74 0.65 -3.38
CA ARG A 75 -1.24 -0.08 -4.55
C ARG A 75 -2.35 -0.68 -5.40
N LEU A 76 -3.42 -1.18 -4.77
CA LEU A 76 -4.59 -1.67 -5.48
C LEU A 76 -5.30 -0.55 -6.26
N LEU A 77 -5.46 0.64 -5.67
CA LEU A 77 -5.98 1.81 -6.38
C LEU A 77 -5.07 2.19 -7.55
N ALA A 78 -3.77 2.24 -7.32
CA ALA A 78 -2.78 2.67 -8.31
C ALA A 78 -2.69 1.78 -9.57
N GLU A 79 -3.27 0.58 -9.53
CA GLU A 79 -3.37 -0.26 -10.72
C GLU A 79 -4.37 0.27 -11.76
N ASP A 80 -5.31 1.15 -11.37
CA ASP A 80 -6.24 1.84 -12.25
C ASP A 80 -5.69 3.24 -12.56
N PRO A 81 -5.50 3.62 -13.86
CA PRO A 81 -4.92 4.90 -14.22
C PRO A 81 -5.69 6.13 -13.71
N ASP A 82 -7.02 6.06 -13.66
CA ASP A 82 -7.84 7.17 -13.15
C ASP A 82 -7.71 7.32 -11.64
N GLN A 83 -7.64 6.19 -10.92
CA GLN A 83 -7.40 6.20 -9.48
C GLN A 83 -5.96 6.65 -9.15
N LEU A 84 -4.98 6.24 -9.95
CA LEU A 84 -3.60 6.72 -9.81
C LEU A 84 -3.52 8.24 -9.99
N ALA A 85 -4.16 8.78 -11.03
CA ALA A 85 -4.21 10.23 -11.24
C ALA A 85 -4.86 10.96 -10.06
N LYS A 86 -5.90 10.38 -9.47
CA LYS A 86 -6.55 10.90 -8.27
C LYS A 86 -5.63 10.84 -7.04
N LEU A 87 -4.85 9.75 -6.87
CA LEU A 87 -3.84 9.64 -5.82
C LEU A 87 -2.75 10.70 -5.96
N ASP A 88 -2.20 10.89 -7.15
CA ASP A 88 -1.19 11.90 -7.44
C ASP A 88 -1.70 13.33 -7.16
N ALA A 89 -2.96 13.61 -7.48
CA ALA A 89 -3.57 14.91 -7.24
C ALA A 89 -3.80 15.19 -5.74
N ASN A 90 -4.19 14.18 -4.94
CA ASN A 90 -4.47 14.35 -3.52
C ASN A 90 -3.23 14.21 -2.64
N TYR A 91 -2.24 13.45 -3.09
CA TYR A 91 -1.02 13.12 -2.34
C TYR A 91 0.24 13.29 -3.22
N PRO A 92 0.56 14.50 -3.69
CA PRO A 92 1.68 14.75 -4.62
C PRO A 92 3.04 14.38 -4.03
N GLU A 93 3.18 14.42 -2.70
CA GLU A 93 4.40 14.01 -1.98
C GLU A 93 4.35 12.54 -1.51
N GLY A 94 3.34 11.78 -1.95
CA GLY A 94 3.06 10.44 -1.48
C GLY A 94 2.16 10.41 -0.24
N TRP A 95 1.78 9.22 0.20
CA TRP A 95 0.90 9.03 1.36
C TRP A 95 1.59 9.31 2.69
N LEU A 96 2.80 8.75 2.89
CA LEU A 96 3.55 8.93 4.12
C LEU A 96 4.24 10.29 4.14
N VAL A 97 4.07 11.01 5.25
CA VAL A 97 4.69 12.34 5.43
C VAL A 97 6.15 12.15 5.83
N ALA A 98 7.07 12.65 4.99
CA ALA A 98 8.49 12.57 5.28
C ALA A 98 8.89 13.52 6.41
N PRO A 99 9.78 13.11 7.33
CA PRO A 99 10.40 14.02 8.29
C PRO A 99 11.44 14.92 7.58
N GLY A 100 11.49 16.20 7.95
CA GLY A 100 12.57 17.10 7.56
C GLY A 100 12.60 17.56 6.10
N VAL A 101 13.78 17.87 5.60
CA VAL A 101 14.04 18.57 4.32
C VAL A 101 14.05 17.63 3.11
N GLY A 102 13.91 16.34 3.31
CA GLY A 102 14.01 15.30 2.27
C GLY A 102 12.69 14.94 1.58
N ALA A 103 11.62 15.69 1.81
CA ALA A 103 10.26 15.34 1.37
C ALA A 103 10.17 15.08 -0.15
N GLU A 104 10.74 15.95 -0.98
CA GLU A 104 10.71 15.79 -2.45
C GLU A 104 11.39 14.48 -2.91
N ARG A 105 12.53 14.13 -2.31
CA ARG A 105 13.24 12.88 -2.63
C ARG A 105 12.45 11.65 -2.23
N CYS A 106 11.69 11.74 -1.13
CA CYS A 106 10.81 10.67 -0.67
C CYS A 106 9.57 10.51 -1.54
N ALA A 107 9.08 11.57 -2.19
CA ALA A 107 7.94 11.51 -3.09
C ALA A 107 8.19 10.56 -4.28
N ASP A 108 9.33 10.70 -4.95
CA ASP A 108 9.72 9.83 -6.07
C ASP A 108 9.87 8.37 -5.60
N LEU A 109 10.52 8.15 -4.45
CA LEU A 109 10.65 6.81 -3.88
C LEU A 109 9.29 6.20 -3.54
N GLN A 110 8.40 6.95 -2.89
CA GLN A 110 7.04 6.48 -2.59
C GLN A 110 6.28 6.10 -3.87
N ARG A 111 6.41 6.91 -4.92
CA ARG A 111 5.78 6.64 -6.19
C ARG A 111 6.29 5.34 -6.83
N CYS A 112 7.61 5.13 -6.86
CA CYS A 112 8.20 3.89 -7.36
C CYS A 112 7.73 2.67 -6.55
N LEU A 113 7.68 2.76 -5.23
CA LEU A 113 7.18 1.68 -4.36
C LEU A 113 5.68 1.42 -4.56
N LEU A 114 4.87 2.47 -4.73
CA LEU A 114 3.46 2.39 -5.03
C LEU A 114 3.21 1.63 -6.34
N LEU A 115 4.00 1.91 -7.38
CA LEU A 115 3.89 1.29 -8.69
C LEU A 115 4.58 -0.09 -8.77
N GLY A 116 5.36 -0.47 -7.75
CA GLY A 116 6.12 -1.72 -7.73
C GLY A 116 7.39 -1.69 -8.58
N GLU A 117 7.91 -0.51 -8.90
CA GLU A 117 9.16 -0.27 -9.64
C GLU A 117 10.36 -0.46 -8.71
N LEU A 118 10.59 -1.70 -8.26
CA LEU A 118 11.51 -1.99 -7.15
C LEU A 118 12.98 -1.68 -7.46
N GLU A 119 13.41 -1.85 -8.72
CA GLU A 119 14.80 -1.53 -9.11
C GLU A 119 15.07 -0.03 -9.01
N GLU A 120 14.12 0.79 -9.45
CA GLU A 120 14.23 2.24 -9.35
C GLU A 120 14.09 2.72 -7.90
N ALA A 121 13.18 2.11 -7.13
CA ALA A 121 13.05 2.37 -5.70
C ALA A 121 14.36 2.08 -4.94
N ASP A 122 15.05 0.97 -5.24
CA ASP A 122 16.37 0.64 -4.65
C ASP A 122 17.44 1.66 -5.04
N ARG A 123 17.48 2.06 -6.31
CA ARG A 123 18.39 3.10 -6.81
C ARG A 123 18.18 4.43 -6.07
N LEU A 124 16.92 4.86 -5.90
CA LEU A 124 16.56 6.08 -5.18
C LEU A 124 16.91 5.98 -3.70
N THR A 125 16.63 4.84 -3.05
CA THR A 125 17.00 4.58 -1.65
C THR A 125 18.51 4.69 -1.47
N THR A 126 19.28 4.06 -2.33
CA THR A 126 20.75 4.12 -2.29
C THR A 126 21.27 5.56 -2.48
N ALA A 127 20.64 6.34 -3.37
CA ALA A 127 20.98 7.76 -3.55
C ALA A 127 20.67 8.59 -2.29
N GLN A 128 19.53 8.34 -1.65
CA GLN A 128 19.17 9.02 -0.39
C GLN A 128 20.12 8.66 0.74
N LEU A 129 20.51 7.39 0.90
CA LEU A 129 21.49 6.98 1.92
C LEU A 129 22.83 7.69 1.73
N ARG A 130 23.30 7.87 0.50
CA ARG A 130 24.51 8.65 0.22
C ARG A 130 24.36 10.13 0.60
N ALA A 131 23.23 10.73 0.25
CA ALA A 131 22.93 12.12 0.62
C ALA A 131 22.86 12.32 2.14
N LEU A 132 22.29 11.37 2.89
CA LEU A 132 22.25 11.40 4.36
C LEU A 132 23.64 11.22 4.99
N ALA A 133 24.52 10.47 4.35
CA ALA A 133 25.92 10.32 4.79
C ALA A 133 26.77 11.56 4.48
N GLY A 134 26.33 12.42 3.57
CA GLY A 134 26.95 13.70 3.25
C GLY A 134 27.71 13.74 1.92
N PRO A 135 28.23 14.93 1.55
CA PRO A 135 28.81 15.19 0.22
C PRO A 135 29.93 14.23 -0.18
N ALA A 136 30.78 13.82 0.76
CA ALA A 136 31.87 12.90 0.50
C ALA A 136 31.36 11.50 0.08
N ALA A 137 30.23 11.05 0.63
CA ALA A 137 29.60 9.79 0.25
C ALA A 137 28.92 9.89 -1.12
N GLU A 138 28.30 11.05 -1.42
CA GLU A 138 27.72 11.31 -2.75
C GLU A 138 28.78 11.30 -3.84
N GLU A 139 29.91 12.02 -3.64
CA GLU A 139 31.02 12.08 -4.60
C GLU A 139 31.66 10.70 -4.83
N ARG A 140 31.83 9.93 -3.77
CA ARG A 140 32.44 8.60 -3.79
C ARG A 140 31.52 7.53 -4.36
N GLY A 141 30.20 7.74 -4.28
CA GLY A 141 29.19 6.80 -4.77
C GLY A 141 28.79 5.69 -3.79
N TYR A 142 29.30 5.69 -2.56
CA TYR A 142 28.95 4.70 -1.51
C TYR A 142 29.16 5.28 -0.11
N VAL A 143 28.56 4.61 0.89
CA VAL A 143 28.60 4.99 2.30
C VAL A 143 29.59 4.11 3.04
N TYR A 144 30.44 4.69 3.88
CA TYR A 144 31.27 3.95 4.82
C TYR A 144 30.46 3.59 6.09
N PHE A 145 30.76 2.46 6.68
CA PHE A 145 30.16 2.04 7.95
C PHE A 145 30.33 3.10 9.07
N SER A 146 31.48 3.78 9.09
CA SER A 146 31.76 4.86 10.06
C SER A 146 30.91 6.11 9.88
N GLU A 147 30.21 6.29 8.76
CA GLU A 147 29.34 7.44 8.48
C GLU A 147 27.90 7.18 8.98
N VAL A 148 27.49 5.91 9.07
CA VAL A 148 26.14 5.51 9.47
C VAL A 148 25.70 6.10 10.83
N PRO A 149 26.54 6.11 11.88
CA PRO A 149 26.14 6.68 13.17
C PRO A 149 25.83 8.19 13.15
N ALA A 150 26.32 8.91 12.14
CA ALA A 150 26.07 10.35 11.97
C ALA A 150 24.81 10.66 11.14
N MET A 151 24.21 9.67 10.50
CA MET A 151 23.00 9.86 9.71
C MET A 151 21.80 10.18 10.63
N PRO A 152 20.90 11.07 10.18
CA PRO A 152 19.68 11.37 10.93
C PRO A 152 18.78 10.14 11.04
N ILE A 153 18.51 9.69 12.26
CA ILE A 153 17.76 8.44 12.50
C ILE A 153 16.30 8.53 12.04
N ALA A 154 15.71 9.72 12.07
CA ALA A 154 14.33 9.92 11.64
C ALA A 154 14.16 9.64 10.14
N GLU A 155 15.10 10.09 9.31
CA GLU A 155 15.12 9.86 7.88
C GLU A 155 15.42 8.40 7.54
N LEU A 156 16.37 7.77 8.25
CA LEU A 156 16.62 6.33 8.09
C LEU A 156 15.40 5.49 8.43
N SER A 157 14.76 5.79 9.56
CA SER A 157 13.52 5.10 9.97
C SER A 157 12.37 5.34 8.98
N HIS A 158 12.33 6.52 8.36
CA HIS A 158 11.31 6.81 7.33
C HIS A 158 11.56 5.99 6.06
N LEU A 159 12.81 5.86 5.60
CA LEU A 159 13.14 4.99 4.46
C LEU A 159 12.75 3.53 4.72
N ASP A 160 13.06 3.02 5.90
CA ASP A 160 12.66 1.68 6.34
C ASP A 160 11.13 1.51 6.34
N ALA A 161 10.43 2.49 6.92
CA ALA A 161 8.97 2.52 6.97
C ALA A 161 8.32 2.55 5.58
N LEU A 162 8.90 3.26 4.60
CA LEU A 162 8.41 3.28 3.21
C LEU A 162 8.45 1.87 2.58
N TRP A 163 9.56 1.18 2.73
CA TRP A 163 9.71 -0.18 2.22
C TRP A 163 8.74 -1.14 2.89
N TRP A 164 8.66 -1.10 4.22
CA TRP A 164 7.73 -1.93 4.97
C TRP A 164 6.27 -1.70 4.56
N PHE A 165 5.88 -0.45 4.46
CA PHE A 165 4.51 -0.03 4.18
C PHE A 165 4.03 -0.49 2.80
N TYR A 166 4.81 -0.22 1.75
CA TYR A 166 4.42 -0.55 0.38
C TYR A 166 4.71 -2.00 -0.03
N SER A 167 5.58 -2.71 0.69
CA SER A 167 5.87 -4.13 0.40
C SER A 167 4.86 -5.11 1.00
N GLY A 168 3.89 -4.64 1.77
CA GLY A 168 2.99 -5.50 2.53
C GLY A 168 3.70 -6.17 3.71
N GLY A 169 4.63 -5.44 4.37
CA GLY A 169 5.38 -5.89 5.52
C GLY A 169 6.49 -6.91 5.22
N ARG A 170 6.98 -6.96 3.97
CA ARG A 170 8.02 -7.93 3.56
C ARG A 170 9.44 -7.39 3.71
N TYR A 171 9.62 -6.08 3.50
CA TYR A 171 10.88 -5.38 3.55
C TYR A 171 10.78 -4.28 4.61
N GLY A 172 11.84 -4.07 5.38
CA GLY A 172 11.92 -3.14 6.50
C GLY A 172 12.51 -3.78 7.73
#